data_300de88dea855e5fa4655f1a746f645f
#
_entry.id   300de88dea855e5fa4655f1a746f645f
#
_cell.length_a   1.000
_cell.length_b   1.000
_cell.length_c   1.000
_cell.angle_alpha   90.00
_cell.angle_beta   90.00
_cell.angle_gamma   90.00
#
_symmetry.space_group_name_H-M   'P 1'
#
loop_
_entity.id
_entity.type
_entity.pdbx_description
1 polymer ?
#
loop_
_entity_poly.entity_id
_entity_poly.type
_entity_poly.pdbx_seq_one_letter_code
_entity_poly.pdbx_strand_id
1 'polypeptide(L)'
;EYHEIALKRINQLDQEVKTKVYDELHNARGIDFIWENLDTQEREQRKFAIRTVLSTQYLRDYPESVLKSANTLWLIRYKPEDIPVLRDNFNVPEFMLKRFLKMPEGPAPDGSGVPVLGVFRVKSGTLARILKFTVGPLELWALNSSPKDSALRKTLTNKLGSVRARKILA
;
A
#
# COMPACT_ATOMS: atom_id res chain seq x y z
N GLU A 1 -1.03 -20.61 -14.07
CA GLU A 1 0.15 -21.48 -13.88
C GLU A 1 1.19 -20.85 -12.93
N TYR A 2 1.81 -19.69 -13.27
CA TYR A 2 2.81 -19.05 -12.40
C TYR A 2 2.23 -18.66 -11.03
N HIS A 3 1.01 -18.20 -10.97
CA HIS A 3 0.32 -17.84 -9.74
C HIS A 3 0.07 -19.07 -8.85
N GLU A 4 -0.35 -20.18 -9.40
CA GLU A 4 -0.55 -21.44 -8.68
C GLU A 4 0.77 -22.01 -8.12
N ILE A 5 1.84 -21.91 -8.91
CA ILE A 5 3.17 -22.32 -8.47
C ILE A 5 3.65 -21.45 -7.29
N ALA A 6 3.46 -20.13 -7.38
CA ALA A 6 3.80 -19.21 -6.30
C ALA A 6 3.01 -19.51 -5.02
N LEU A 7 1.72 -19.80 -5.13
CA LEU A 7 0.88 -20.19 -4.00
C LEU A 7 1.31 -21.50 -3.34
N LYS A 8 1.60 -22.52 -4.14
CA LYS A 8 2.13 -23.80 -3.62
C LYS A 8 3.44 -23.57 -2.84
N ARG A 9 4.35 -22.76 -3.38
CA ARG A 9 5.62 -22.45 -2.70
C ARG A 9 5.40 -21.68 -1.40
N ILE A 10 4.51 -20.67 -1.37
CA ILE A 10 4.20 -19.90 -0.17
C ILE A 10 3.63 -20.82 0.91
N ASN A 11 2.74 -21.74 0.55
CA ASN A 11 2.14 -22.68 1.50
C ASN A 11 3.14 -23.70 2.07
N GLN A 12 4.23 -23.96 1.36
CA GLN A 12 5.30 -24.87 1.80
C GLN A 12 6.32 -24.18 2.73
N LEU A 13 6.31 -22.84 2.83
CA LEU A 13 7.21 -22.12 3.74
C LEU A 13 6.77 -22.33 5.19
N ASP A 14 7.67 -22.86 6.00
CA ASP A 14 7.49 -23.01 7.46
C ASP A 14 7.82 -21.70 8.18
N GLN A 15 6.91 -20.71 8.01
CA GLN A 15 7.03 -19.39 8.62
C GLN A 15 5.72 -19.05 9.32
N GLU A 16 5.82 -18.39 10.49
CA GLU A 16 4.65 -17.99 11.28
C GLU A 16 3.71 -17.05 10.52
N VAL A 17 4.25 -16.09 9.80
CA VAL A 17 3.46 -15.14 8.98
C VAL A 17 4.09 -14.96 7.62
N LYS A 18 3.30 -15.16 6.58
CA LYS A 18 3.68 -14.97 5.18
C LYS A 18 2.97 -13.73 4.64
N THR A 19 3.67 -12.93 3.85
CA THR A 19 3.05 -11.76 3.22
C THR A 19 3.10 -11.89 1.70
N LYS A 20 1.94 -11.78 1.08
CA LYS A 20 1.75 -11.67 -0.37
C LYS A 20 1.50 -10.22 -0.72
N VAL A 21 2.27 -9.67 -1.64
CA VAL A 21 2.11 -8.30 -2.13
C VAL A 21 1.75 -8.34 -3.60
N TYR A 22 0.65 -7.68 -3.94
CA TYR A 22 0.24 -7.42 -5.32
C TYR A 22 0.34 -5.92 -5.54
N ASP A 23 1.30 -5.53 -6.34
CA ASP A 23 1.47 -4.14 -6.74
C ASP A 23 0.82 -3.89 -8.09
N GLU A 24 0.13 -2.76 -8.20
CA GLU A 24 -0.58 -2.33 -9.41
C GLU A 24 -1.49 -3.41 -10.03
N LEU A 25 -2.26 -4.09 -9.20
CA LEU A 25 -3.13 -5.22 -9.59
C LEU A 25 -4.18 -4.81 -10.65
N HIS A 26 -4.44 -3.51 -10.83
CA HIS A 26 -5.31 -3.00 -11.89
C HIS A 26 -4.82 -3.39 -13.30
N ASN A 27 -3.54 -3.65 -13.49
CA ASN A 27 -3.00 -4.16 -14.76
C ASN A 27 -3.49 -5.59 -15.08
N ALA A 28 -4.02 -6.30 -14.08
CA ALA A 28 -4.67 -7.60 -14.25
C ALA A 28 -6.19 -7.50 -14.50
N ARG A 29 -6.70 -6.30 -14.76
CA ARG A 29 -8.10 -6.05 -15.12
C ARG A 29 -8.42 -6.83 -16.41
N GLY A 30 -9.44 -7.71 -16.36
CA GLY A 30 -9.76 -8.61 -17.45
C GLY A 30 -9.19 -10.02 -17.35
N ILE A 31 -8.44 -10.33 -16.28
CA ILE A 31 -8.04 -11.69 -15.95
C ILE A 31 -8.92 -12.17 -14.78
N ASP A 32 -10.12 -12.63 -15.10
CA ASP A 32 -11.14 -13.04 -14.12
C ASP A 32 -10.59 -14.04 -13.10
N PHE A 33 -9.75 -14.96 -13.55
CA PHE A 33 -9.07 -15.94 -12.71
C PHE A 33 -8.29 -15.32 -11.53
N ILE A 34 -7.70 -14.15 -11.69
CA ILE A 34 -6.96 -13.49 -10.60
C ILE A 34 -7.94 -12.97 -9.54
N TRP A 35 -9.06 -12.40 -9.96
CA TRP A 35 -10.07 -11.85 -9.06
C TRP A 35 -10.85 -12.93 -8.33
N GLU A 36 -11.25 -14.00 -9.01
CA GLU A 36 -11.89 -15.17 -8.41
C GLU A 36 -10.99 -15.86 -7.38
N ASN A 37 -9.70 -15.98 -7.71
CA ASN A 37 -8.72 -16.52 -6.77
C ASN A 37 -8.49 -15.62 -5.56
N LEU A 38 -8.48 -14.30 -5.71
CA LEU A 38 -8.36 -13.39 -4.58
C LEU A 38 -9.50 -13.57 -3.59
N ASP A 39 -10.74 -13.64 -4.06
CA ASP A 39 -11.91 -13.81 -3.20
C ASP A 39 -11.92 -15.18 -2.49
N THR A 40 -11.58 -16.24 -3.22
CA THR A 40 -11.50 -17.60 -2.67
C THR A 40 -10.34 -17.75 -1.69
N GLN A 41 -9.19 -17.21 -2.03
CA GLN A 41 -7.97 -17.32 -1.24
C GLN A 41 -8.02 -16.53 0.07
N GLU A 42 -8.71 -15.40 0.13
CA GLU A 42 -8.86 -14.67 1.40
C GLU A 42 -9.51 -15.51 2.50
N ARG A 43 -10.43 -16.39 2.12
CA ARG A 43 -11.06 -17.32 3.06
C ARG A 43 -10.12 -18.41 3.53
N GLU A 44 -9.24 -18.88 2.66
CA GLU A 44 -8.28 -19.96 2.95
C GLU A 44 -6.99 -19.47 3.57
N GLN A 45 -6.55 -18.26 3.22
CA GLN A 45 -5.27 -17.67 3.65
C GLN A 45 -5.14 -17.54 5.17
N ARG A 46 -6.25 -17.35 5.89
CA ARG A 46 -6.24 -17.32 7.35
C ARG A 46 -5.74 -18.62 7.96
N LYS A 47 -6.02 -19.76 7.32
CA LYS A 47 -5.57 -21.11 7.78
C LYS A 47 -4.04 -21.26 7.63
N PHE A 48 -3.44 -20.54 6.70
CA PHE A 48 -2.01 -20.63 6.38
C PHE A 48 -1.20 -19.43 6.90
N ALA A 49 -1.79 -18.60 7.76
CA ALA A 49 -1.15 -17.37 8.27
C ALA A 49 -0.62 -16.45 7.16
N ILE A 50 -1.33 -16.36 6.04
CA ILE A 50 -0.97 -15.52 4.91
C ILE A 50 -1.64 -14.15 5.07
N ARG A 51 -0.84 -13.08 4.95
CA ARG A 51 -1.30 -11.70 4.85
C ARG A 51 -1.23 -11.26 3.39
N THR A 52 -2.31 -10.69 2.87
CA THR A 52 -2.32 -10.10 1.53
C THR A 52 -2.25 -8.59 1.63
N VAL A 53 -1.37 -7.99 0.83
CA VAL A 53 -1.24 -6.55 0.65
C VAL A 53 -1.52 -6.25 -0.82
N LEU A 54 -2.48 -5.37 -1.06
CA LEU A 54 -2.88 -4.93 -2.40
C LEU A 54 -2.57 -3.45 -2.56
N SER A 55 -1.90 -3.09 -3.64
CA SER A 55 -1.58 -1.71 -3.99
C SER A 55 -2.31 -1.32 -5.28
N THR A 56 -2.91 -0.14 -5.30
CA THR A 56 -3.57 0.40 -6.50
C THR A 56 -3.60 1.93 -6.45
N GLN A 57 -3.74 2.52 -7.63
CA GLN A 57 -3.97 3.96 -7.77
C GLN A 57 -5.47 4.32 -7.69
N TYR A 58 -6.38 3.37 -7.90
CA TYR A 58 -7.82 3.61 -7.94
C TYR A 58 -8.58 2.55 -7.14
N LEU A 59 -9.36 2.96 -6.15
CA LEU A 59 -10.19 2.04 -5.35
C LEU A 59 -11.20 1.27 -6.19
N ARG A 60 -11.72 1.88 -7.25
CA ARG A 60 -12.70 1.28 -8.16
C ARG A 60 -12.15 0.14 -9.02
N ASP A 61 -10.85 -0.07 -9.00
CA ASP A 61 -10.23 -1.19 -9.70
C ASP A 61 -10.46 -2.52 -8.98
N TYR A 62 -10.82 -2.47 -7.69
CA TYR A 62 -11.12 -3.67 -6.92
C TYR A 62 -12.61 -4.01 -6.90
N PRO A 63 -12.96 -5.30 -7.02
CA PRO A 63 -14.30 -5.76 -6.74
C PRO A 63 -14.75 -5.38 -5.32
N GLU A 64 -16.05 -5.18 -5.17
CA GLU A 64 -16.63 -4.81 -3.87
C GLU A 64 -16.38 -5.86 -2.79
N SER A 65 -16.34 -7.15 -3.15
CA SER A 65 -15.99 -8.25 -2.25
C SER A 65 -14.60 -8.10 -1.64
N VAL A 66 -13.61 -7.72 -2.46
CA VAL A 66 -12.24 -7.47 -2.01
C VAL A 66 -12.17 -6.26 -1.09
N LEU A 67 -12.88 -5.17 -1.42
CA LEU A 67 -12.93 -3.98 -0.56
C LEU A 67 -13.61 -4.28 0.78
N LYS A 68 -14.67 -5.09 0.77
CA LYS A 68 -15.39 -5.50 1.99
C LYS A 68 -14.57 -6.42 2.88
N SER A 69 -13.68 -7.21 2.33
CA SER A 69 -12.82 -8.14 3.08
C SER A 69 -11.59 -7.46 3.70
N ALA A 70 -11.14 -6.34 3.12
CA ALA A 70 -9.96 -5.62 3.58
C ALA A 70 -10.14 -5.11 5.02
N ASN A 71 -9.23 -5.50 5.92
CA ASN A 71 -9.26 -5.12 7.33
C ASN A 71 -8.54 -3.79 7.59
N THR A 72 -7.62 -3.43 6.71
CA THR A 72 -6.81 -2.21 6.84
C THR A 72 -6.71 -1.55 5.47
N LEU A 73 -6.92 -0.23 5.45
CA LEU A 73 -6.77 0.57 4.25
C LEU A 73 -5.85 1.76 4.56
N TRP A 74 -4.87 1.99 3.70
CA TRP A 74 -3.98 3.13 3.74
C TRP A 74 -4.20 3.98 2.50
N LEU A 75 -4.63 5.22 2.68
CA LEU A 75 -4.89 6.16 1.60
C LEU A 75 -3.91 7.31 1.67
N ILE A 76 -3.03 7.40 0.67
CA ILE A 76 -2.16 8.56 0.48
C ILE A 76 -2.97 9.66 -0.21
N ARG A 77 -3.79 9.26 -1.18
CA ARG A 77 -4.74 10.11 -1.90
C ARG A 77 -5.94 9.30 -2.38
N TYR A 78 -7.00 9.99 -2.72
CA TYR A 78 -8.17 9.48 -3.42
C TYR A 78 -8.93 10.65 -4.09
N LYS A 79 -9.82 10.35 -5.01
CA LYS A 79 -10.62 11.35 -5.71
C LYS A 79 -11.95 11.60 -4.98
N PRO A 80 -12.58 12.78 -5.15
CA PRO A 80 -13.90 13.04 -4.56
C PRO A 80 -14.95 11.97 -4.92
N GLU A 81 -14.84 11.36 -6.09
CA GLU A 81 -15.75 10.31 -6.56
C GLU A 81 -15.63 9.02 -5.74
N ASP A 82 -14.52 8.80 -5.02
CA ASP A 82 -14.31 7.63 -4.18
C ASP A 82 -14.95 7.76 -2.78
N ILE A 83 -15.45 8.94 -2.42
CA ILE A 83 -16.10 9.19 -1.13
C ILE A 83 -17.24 8.20 -0.85
N PRO A 84 -18.18 7.93 -1.79
CA PRO A 84 -19.21 6.93 -1.55
C PRO A 84 -18.65 5.54 -1.27
N VAL A 85 -17.64 5.10 -2.02
CA VAL A 85 -16.99 3.79 -1.83
C VAL A 85 -16.36 3.70 -0.43
N LEU A 86 -15.65 4.72 0.00
CA LEU A 86 -15.00 4.76 1.31
C LEU A 86 -16.01 4.83 2.46
N ARG A 87 -17.09 5.59 2.30
CA ARG A 87 -18.17 5.66 3.28
C ARG A 87 -18.90 4.33 3.39
N ASP A 88 -19.33 3.77 2.26
CA ASP A 88 -20.27 2.64 2.24
C ASP A 88 -19.57 1.30 2.50
N ASN A 89 -18.33 1.13 2.01
CA ASN A 89 -17.58 -0.12 2.24
C ASN A 89 -16.73 -0.09 3.51
N PHE A 90 -16.28 1.08 3.96
CA PHE A 90 -15.36 1.17 5.12
C PHE A 90 -15.93 1.93 6.30
N ASN A 91 -17.16 2.45 6.20
CA ASN A 91 -17.82 3.24 7.24
C ASN A 91 -16.96 4.43 7.72
N VAL A 92 -16.23 5.07 6.80
CA VAL A 92 -15.43 6.25 7.13
C VAL A 92 -16.35 7.47 7.18
N PRO A 93 -16.32 8.25 8.28
CA PRO A 93 -17.14 9.45 8.37
C PRO A 93 -16.83 10.46 7.25
N GLU A 94 -17.86 10.94 6.57
CA GLU A 94 -17.71 11.82 5.40
C GLU A 94 -16.96 13.12 5.72
N PHE A 95 -17.15 13.67 6.92
CA PHE A 95 -16.43 14.87 7.34
C PHE A 95 -14.91 14.64 7.39
N MET A 96 -14.47 13.43 7.77
CA MET A 96 -13.06 13.06 7.80
C MET A 96 -12.49 12.92 6.39
N LEU A 97 -13.26 12.32 5.49
CA LEU A 97 -12.91 12.22 4.07
C LEU A 97 -12.75 13.62 3.47
N LYS A 98 -13.74 14.49 3.64
CA LYS A 98 -13.68 15.88 3.16
C LYS A 98 -12.51 16.66 3.76
N ARG A 99 -12.20 16.44 5.05
CA ARG A 99 -11.04 17.05 5.72
C ARG A 99 -9.72 16.59 5.11
N PHE A 100 -9.57 15.28 4.87
CA PHE A 100 -8.35 14.72 4.29
C PHE A 100 -8.09 15.25 2.87
N LEU A 101 -9.12 15.37 2.03
CA LEU A 101 -9.00 15.95 0.68
C LEU A 101 -8.48 17.40 0.66
N LYS A 102 -8.70 18.15 1.73
CA LYS A 102 -8.22 19.54 1.86
C LYS A 102 -6.76 19.62 2.33
N MET A 103 -6.15 18.51 2.71
CA MET A 103 -4.76 18.50 3.14
C MET A 103 -3.81 18.60 1.94
N PRO A 104 -2.61 19.20 2.12
CA PRO A 104 -1.63 19.31 1.04
C PRO A 104 -1.22 17.94 0.51
N GLU A 105 -0.90 17.89 -0.77
CA GLU A 105 -0.34 16.72 -1.42
C GLU A 105 1.17 16.65 -1.20
N GLY A 106 1.63 15.42 -0.91
CA GLY A 106 3.05 15.19 -0.69
C GLY A 106 3.56 15.61 0.68
N PRO A 107 4.89 15.67 0.84
CA PRO A 107 5.49 16.02 2.12
C PRO A 107 5.21 17.48 2.48
N ALA A 108 4.83 17.70 3.74
CA ALA A 108 4.58 19.03 4.24
C ALA A 108 5.89 19.85 4.23
N PRO A 109 5.83 21.16 3.92
CA PRO A 109 7.01 22.03 3.88
C PRO A 109 7.78 22.12 5.20
N ASP A 110 7.09 21.87 6.31
CA ASP A 110 7.64 21.85 7.66
C ASP A 110 8.37 20.53 8.02
N GLY A 111 8.52 19.62 7.06
CA GLY A 111 9.14 18.32 7.27
C GLY A 111 8.30 17.33 8.09
N SER A 112 7.05 17.68 8.43
CA SER A 112 6.18 16.83 9.26
C SER A 112 5.65 15.56 8.54
N GLY A 113 6.05 15.33 7.30
CA GLY A 113 5.73 14.13 6.53
C GLY A 113 4.54 14.26 5.60
N VAL A 114 4.16 13.14 5.02
CA VAL A 114 3.03 13.02 4.07
C VAL A 114 1.78 12.65 4.86
N PRO A 115 0.66 13.39 4.72
CA PRO A 115 -0.60 12.97 5.35
C PRO A 115 -1.12 11.69 4.70
N VAL A 116 -1.54 10.75 5.55
CA VAL A 116 -2.10 9.44 5.15
C VAL A 116 -3.34 9.18 5.98
N LEU A 117 -4.42 8.76 5.34
CA LEU A 117 -5.62 8.29 6.04
C LEU A 117 -5.52 6.78 6.26
N GLY A 118 -5.33 6.37 7.51
CA GLY A 118 -5.41 4.98 7.92
C GLY A 118 -6.83 4.63 8.36
N VAL A 119 -7.36 3.54 7.81
CA VAL A 119 -8.68 2.98 8.17
C VAL A 119 -8.48 1.55 8.64
N PHE A 120 -8.97 1.23 9.82
CA PHE A 120 -8.79 -0.06 10.46
C PHE A 120 -10.15 -0.61 10.89
N ARG A 121 -10.49 -1.82 10.44
CA ARG A 121 -11.64 -2.55 10.95
C ARG A 121 -11.26 -3.28 12.22
N VAL A 122 -11.89 -2.93 13.29
CA VAL A 122 -11.72 -3.53 14.60
C VAL A 122 -13.04 -4.17 15.06
N LYS A 123 -13.00 -5.00 16.10
CA LYS A 123 -14.22 -5.69 16.60
C LYS A 123 -15.35 -4.72 16.95
N SER A 124 -15.02 -3.52 17.43
CA SER A 124 -15.99 -2.48 17.82
C SER A 124 -16.46 -1.58 16.67
N GLY A 125 -16.00 -1.81 15.43
CA GLY A 125 -16.37 -0.97 14.27
C GLY A 125 -15.18 -0.54 13.43
N THR A 126 -15.24 0.65 12.85
CA THR A 126 -14.17 1.22 12.03
C THR A 126 -13.46 2.35 12.76
N LEU A 127 -12.16 2.25 12.87
CA LEU A 127 -11.28 3.32 13.33
C LEU A 127 -10.65 3.99 12.12
N ALA A 128 -10.91 5.28 11.91
CA ALA A 128 -10.24 6.07 10.89
C ALA A 128 -9.39 7.16 11.55
N ARG A 129 -8.15 7.35 11.09
CA ARG A 129 -7.22 8.36 11.60
C ARG A 129 -6.40 8.95 10.47
N ILE A 130 -6.21 10.26 10.52
CA ILE A 130 -5.24 10.95 9.68
C ILE A 130 -3.91 10.91 10.41
N LEU A 131 -2.93 10.31 9.79
CA LEU A 131 -1.57 10.13 10.27
C LEU A 131 -0.61 10.92 9.38
N LYS A 132 0.59 11.17 9.88
CA LYS A 132 1.68 11.70 9.07
C LYS A 132 2.73 10.61 8.90
N PHE A 133 2.99 10.26 7.66
CA PHE A 133 4.04 9.30 7.31
C PHE A 133 5.33 10.04 7.06
N THR A 134 6.33 9.77 7.91
CA THR A 134 7.66 10.36 7.80
C THR A 134 8.67 9.27 7.46
N VAL A 135 9.60 9.59 6.58
CA VAL A 135 10.78 8.77 6.29
C VAL A 135 12.03 9.57 6.60
N GLY A 136 13.06 8.91 7.10
CA GLY A 136 14.34 9.55 7.32
C GLY A 136 15.02 9.93 6.00
N PRO A 137 16.04 10.81 6.03
CA PRO A 137 16.76 11.22 4.82
C PRO A 137 17.37 10.04 4.06
N LEU A 138 17.86 9.04 4.77
CA LEU A 138 18.45 7.84 4.15
C LEU A 138 17.43 7.01 3.41
N GLU A 139 16.28 6.76 4.03
CA GLU A 139 15.16 6.02 3.41
C GLU A 139 14.59 6.81 2.24
N LEU A 140 14.44 8.13 2.38
CA LEU A 140 13.97 8.99 1.30
C LEU A 140 14.87 8.87 0.08
N TRP A 141 16.20 8.93 0.27
CA TRP A 141 17.14 8.72 -0.81
C TRP A 141 17.11 7.31 -1.38
N ALA A 142 16.96 6.30 -0.56
CA ALA A 142 16.89 4.91 -0.99
C ALA A 142 15.64 4.63 -1.84
N LEU A 143 14.50 5.21 -1.47
CA LEU A 143 13.20 4.97 -2.09
C LEU A 143 12.86 5.94 -3.23
N ASN A 144 13.57 7.08 -3.32
CA ASN A 144 13.32 8.06 -4.36
C ASN A 144 13.68 7.51 -5.75
N SER A 145 12.69 7.43 -6.63
CA SER A 145 12.81 6.90 -7.98
C SER A 145 12.98 7.98 -9.06
N SER A 146 13.14 9.27 -8.66
CA SER A 146 13.34 10.31 -9.66
C SER A 146 14.59 10.02 -10.50
N PRO A 147 14.55 10.20 -11.84
CA PRO A 147 15.69 9.91 -12.70
C PRO A 147 16.96 10.67 -12.32
N LYS A 148 16.81 11.93 -11.89
CA LYS A 148 17.92 12.80 -11.48
C LYS A 148 18.60 12.27 -10.21
N ASP A 149 17.83 11.93 -9.19
CA ASP A 149 18.36 11.46 -7.92
C ASP A 149 18.92 10.03 -8.03
N SER A 150 18.29 9.21 -8.86
CA SER A 150 18.79 7.87 -9.18
C SER A 150 20.15 7.93 -9.89
N ALA A 151 20.33 8.84 -10.85
CA ALA A 151 21.60 9.05 -11.52
C ALA A 151 22.68 9.55 -10.54
N LEU A 152 22.33 10.48 -9.64
CA LEU A 152 23.23 10.98 -8.61
C LEU A 152 23.67 9.87 -7.65
N ARG A 153 22.74 9.06 -7.15
CA ARG A 153 23.06 7.90 -6.31
C ARG A 153 24.02 6.95 -7.00
N LYS A 154 23.75 6.60 -8.26
CA LYS A 154 24.61 5.71 -9.05
C LYS A 154 26.02 6.29 -9.19
N THR A 155 26.14 7.56 -9.49
CA THR A 155 27.42 8.25 -9.62
C THR A 155 28.21 8.26 -8.31
N LEU A 156 27.57 8.61 -7.19
CA LEU A 156 28.19 8.61 -5.88
C LEU A 156 28.60 7.22 -5.42
N THR A 157 27.73 6.22 -5.64
CA THR A 157 28.04 4.82 -5.29
C THR A 157 29.23 4.28 -6.08
N ASN A 158 29.30 4.60 -7.37
CA ASN A 158 30.43 4.18 -8.22
C ASN A 158 31.76 4.84 -7.82
N LYS A 159 31.71 6.13 -7.40
CA LYS A 159 32.92 6.88 -7.01
C LYS A 159 33.42 6.56 -5.60
N LEU A 160 32.55 6.35 -4.66
CA LEU A 160 32.86 6.33 -3.22
C LEU A 160 32.62 4.97 -2.56
N GLY A 161 32.00 4.05 -3.27
CA GLY A 161 31.45 2.82 -2.71
C GLY A 161 30.15 3.03 -1.94
N SER A 162 29.36 1.97 -1.78
CA SER A 162 27.99 2.05 -1.22
C SER A 162 27.93 2.61 0.20
N VAL A 163 28.89 2.28 1.05
CA VAL A 163 28.88 2.73 2.46
C VAL A 163 29.14 4.25 2.59
N ARG A 164 30.17 4.74 1.86
CA ARG A 164 30.48 6.19 1.89
C ARG A 164 29.41 7.02 1.20
N ALA A 165 28.87 6.55 0.08
CA ALA A 165 27.80 7.23 -0.62
C ALA A 165 26.57 7.40 0.28
N ARG A 166 26.16 6.37 1.04
CA ARG A 166 25.05 6.47 1.99
C ARG A 166 25.28 7.53 3.08
N LYS A 167 26.50 7.61 3.62
CA LYS A 167 26.83 8.62 4.66
C LYS A 167 26.76 10.07 4.16
N ILE A 168 26.98 10.29 2.85
CA ILE A 168 26.90 11.62 2.27
C ILE A 168 25.46 11.98 1.92
N LEU A 169 24.63 10.98 1.59
CA LEU A 169 23.24 11.16 1.19
C LEU A 169 22.26 11.22 2.38
N ALA A 170 22.67 10.76 3.55
CA ALA A 170 21.91 10.85 4.80
C ALA A 170 22.14 12.18 5.50
#